data_cfca16109b52c0e75588403e11fb44c7
#
_entry.id   cfca16109b52c0e75588403e11fb44c7
#
_cell.length_a   1.000
_cell.length_b   1.000
_cell.length_c   1.000
_cell.angle_alpha   90.00
_cell.angle_beta   90.00
_cell.angle_gamma   90.00
#
_symmetry.space_group_name_H-M   'P 1'
#
loop_
_entity.id
_entity.type
_entity.pdbx_description
1 polymer ?
#
loop_
_entity_poly.entity_id
_entity_poly.type
_entity_poly.pdbx_seq_one_letter_code
_entity_poly.pdbx_strand_id
1 'polypeptide(L)'
;MRNFNVFGIIPARYASTRFPGKPLALINGKPMVQWVYERVQSSEVKGLAVATDDDRIAECVRGFSGEVVMTSPNHASGTDRCGEAAQLMQPADNDVVINIQGDEPLISPKEIHLLASAFEDPSVQIATLVNPFNDEKLLHDPNVVKVVKAKNGKVLYFSRLPIPYLRDGATPPKNYYRHIGIYAYRYQVLKEIVQLPTSELENSEKLEQLRWLENGYTICALECDYQGIGVDTPEDLEKLRMMNDEYMCLLPIANSQQPTANSQPSKP
;
A
#
# COMPACT_ATOMS: atom_id res chain seq x y z
N MET A 1 -22.88 -0.88 10.10
CA MET A 1 -22.34 0.09 9.11
C MET A 1 -21.14 0.76 9.74
N ARG A 2 -20.04 0.91 9.00
CA ARG A 2 -18.87 1.65 9.48
C ARG A 2 -19.26 3.10 9.71
N ASN A 3 -18.75 3.72 10.76
CA ASN A 3 -18.99 5.14 11.10
C ASN A 3 -17.88 6.06 10.56
N PHE A 4 -17.12 5.59 9.60
CA PHE A 4 -16.05 6.30 8.90
C PHE A 4 -16.01 5.92 7.42
N ASN A 5 -15.46 6.82 6.61
CA ASN A 5 -15.18 6.56 5.20
C ASN A 5 -13.72 6.10 5.02
N VAL A 6 -13.43 5.46 3.90
CA VAL A 6 -12.09 5.02 3.52
C VAL A 6 -11.64 5.79 2.27
N PHE A 7 -10.44 6.35 2.31
CA PHE A 7 -9.78 7.03 1.20
C PHE A 7 -8.52 6.29 0.82
N GLY A 8 -8.35 5.99 -0.46
CA GLY A 8 -7.14 5.41 -1.00
C GLY A 8 -6.24 6.49 -1.61
N ILE A 9 -4.96 6.49 -1.28
CA ILE A 9 -3.97 7.38 -1.87
C ILE A 9 -2.81 6.52 -2.37
N ILE A 10 -2.43 6.72 -3.63
CA ILE A 10 -1.33 6.01 -4.29
C ILE A 10 -0.21 7.02 -4.53
N PRO A 11 0.78 7.13 -3.63
CA PRO A 11 1.93 7.99 -3.87
C PRO A 11 2.77 7.44 -5.05
N ALA A 12 3.04 8.30 -6.02
CA ALA A 12 3.81 7.95 -7.21
C ALA A 12 4.79 9.08 -7.54
N ARG A 13 6.09 8.74 -7.64
CA ARG A 13 7.13 9.68 -8.05
C ARG A 13 7.89 9.15 -9.26
N TYR A 14 8.29 10.04 -10.14
CA TYR A 14 9.10 9.66 -11.30
C TYR A 14 10.57 9.40 -10.91
N ALA A 15 11.10 10.25 -10.03
CA ALA A 15 12.48 10.19 -9.56
C ALA A 15 12.70 9.05 -8.57
N SER A 16 12.97 7.85 -9.08
CA SER A 16 13.42 6.68 -8.32
C SER A 16 14.87 6.37 -8.72
N THR A 17 15.77 6.17 -7.74
CA THR A 17 17.18 5.88 -8.00
C THR A 17 17.41 4.52 -8.65
N ARG A 18 16.65 3.51 -8.25
CA ARG A 18 16.76 2.13 -8.76
C ARG A 18 15.99 1.91 -10.06
N PHE A 19 14.87 2.60 -10.24
CA PHE A 19 14.01 2.42 -11.41
C PHE A 19 13.27 3.74 -11.72
N PRO A 20 13.92 4.71 -12.43
CA PRO A 20 13.27 5.96 -12.84
C PRO A 20 12.04 5.70 -13.72
N GLY A 21 10.96 6.46 -13.47
CA GLY A 21 9.71 6.29 -14.22
C GLY A 21 8.93 5.01 -13.91
N LYS A 22 9.29 4.29 -12.83
CA LYS A 22 8.64 3.05 -12.40
C LYS A 22 7.10 3.06 -12.49
N PRO A 23 6.36 4.09 -12.04
CA PRO A 23 4.89 4.10 -12.14
C PRO A 23 4.35 4.02 -13.57
N LEU A 24 5.13 4.46 -14.55
CA LEU A 24 4.76 4.45 -15.98
C LEU A 24 5.24 3.20 -16.72
N ALA A 25 6.02 2.32 -16.06
CA ALA A 25 6.49 1.07 -16.65
C ALA A 25 5.30 0.17 -17.00
N LEU A 26 5.35 -0.42 -18.20
CA LEU A 26 4.24 -1.21 -18.73
C LEU A 26 4.32 -2.66 -18.24
N ILE A 27 3.20 -3.15 -17.71
CA ILE A 27 2.94 -4.55 -17.44
C ILE A 27 1.81 -4.96 -18.37
N ASN A 28 2.08 -5.85 -19.34
CA ASN A 28 1.11 -6.30 -20.35
C ASN A 28 0.39 -5.14 -21.06
N GLY A 29 1.17 -4.12 -21.47
CA GLY A 29 0.67 -2.96 -22.19
C GLY A 29 -0.03 -1.88 -21.36
N LYS A 30 -0.18 -2.06 -20.03
CA LYS A 30 -0.82 -1.12 -19.12
C LYS A 30 0.19 -0.57 -18.11
N PRO A 31 0.23 0.76 -17.83
CA PRO A 31 1.10 1.35 -16.82
C PRO A 31 0.91 0.72 -15.44
N MET A 32 2.00 0.54 -14.69
CA MET A 32 1.95 -0.04 -13.34
C MET A 32 1.00 0.71 -12.41
N VAL A 33 1.03 2.05 -12.42
CA VAL A 33 0.14 2.88 -11.60
C VAL A 33 -1.33 2.65 -11.93
N GLN A 34 -1.67 2.34 -13.20
CA GLN A 34 -3.04 2.03 -13.63
C GLN A 34 -3.49 0.68 -13.06
N TRP A 35 -2.62 -0.34 -13.02
CA TRP A 35 -2.92 -1.62 -12.38
C TRP A 35 -3.29 -1.44 -10.92
N VAL A 36 -2.48 -0.69 -10.16
CA VAL A 36 -2.76 -0.41 -8.75
C VAL A 36 -4.07 0.36 -8.60
N TYR A 37 -4.27 1.43 -9.39
CA TYR A 37 -5.46 2.28 -9.32
C TYR A 37 -6.76 1.50 -9.54
N GLU A 38 -6.85 0.73 -10.63
CA GLU A 38 -8.05 -0.03 -10.98
C GLU A 38 -8.39 -1.09 -9.91
N ARG A 39 -7.38 -1.72 -9.31
CA ARG A 39 -7.56 -2.70 -8.24
C ARG A 39 -8.11 -2.06 -6.97
N VAL A 40 -7.56 -0.92 -6.59
CA VAL A 40 -8.07 -0.16 -5.43
C VAL A 40 -9.46 0.40 -5.70
N GLN A 41 -9.71 0.89 -6.92
CA GLN A 41 -11.03 1.40 -7.32
C GLN A 41 -12.13 0.34 -7.22
N SER A 42 -11.79 -0.94 -7.38
CA SER A 42 -12.75 -2.04 -7.21
C SER A 42 -13.05 -2.38 -5.74
N SER A 43 -12.38 -1.72 -4.78
CA SER A 43 -12.69 -1.81 -3.35
C SER A 43 -13.68 -0.72 -2.92
N GLU A 44 -14.21 -0.85 -1.69
CA GLU A 44 -15.18 0.11 -1.13
C GLU A 44 -14.46 1.36 -0.58
N VAL A 45 -13.83 2.16 -1.45
CA VAL A 45 -13.25 3.47 -1.08
C VAL A 45 -14.17 4.59 -1.51
N LYS A 46 -14.33 5.61 -0.66
CA LYS A 46 -15.13 6.82 -0.95
C LYS A 46 -14.40 7.75 -1.91
N GLY A 47 -13.08 7.79 -1.83
CA GLY A 47 -12.21 8.60 -2.68
C GLY A 47 -10.91 7.86 -2.95
N LEU A 48 -10.39 7.98 -4.16
CA LEU A 48 -9.14 7.38 -4.60
C LEU A 48 -8.38 8.38 -5.46
N ALA A 49 -7.10 8.62 -5.16
CA ALA A 49 -6.26 9.48 -5.99
C ALA A 49 -4.82 8.97 -6.08
N VAL A 50 -4.17 9.25 -7.19
CA VAL A 50 -2.72 9.16 -7.33
C VAL A 50 -2.12 10.50 -6.91
N ALA A 51 -1.22 10.48 -5.92
CA ALA A 51 -0.50 11.64 -5.43
C ALA A 51 0.88 11.72 -6.09
N THR A 52 1.12 12.76 -6.88
CA THR A 52 2.37 12.90 -7.65
C THR A 52 2.82 14.36 -7.76
N ASP A 53 4.12 14.55 -8.01
CA ASP A 53 4.75 15.83 -8.35
C ASP A 53 5.17 15.90 -9.83
N ASP A 54 4.83 14.88 -10.62
CA ASP A 54 5.30 14.73 -12.01
C ASP A 54 4.15 14.77 -13.01
N ASP A 55 4.20 15.71 -13.95
CA ASP A 55 3.14 15.90 -14.93
C ASP A 55 2.94 14.69 -15.85
N ARG A 56 4.00 13.93 -16.16
CA ARG A 56 3.91 12.72 -16.99
C ARG A 56 3.07 11.63 -16.32
N ILE A 57 3.22 11.49 -14.99
CA ILE A 57 2.40 10.57 -14.19
C ILE A 57 0.97 11.09 -14.14
N ALA A 58 0.79 12.39 -13.91
CA ALA A 58 -0.52 13.01 -13.85
C ALA A 58 -1.29 12.87 -15.19
N GLU A 59 -0.63 13.12 -16.32
CA GLU A 59 -1.22 12.93 -17.66
C GLU A 59 -1.59 11.46 -17.91
N CYS A 60 -0.72 10.53 -17.56
CA CYS A 60 -0.99 9.10 -17.66
C CYS A 60 -2.25 8.71 -16.86
N VAL A 61 -2.36 9.18 -15.60
CA VAL A 61 -3.50 8.87 -14.73
C VAL A 61 -4.80 9.48 -15.27
N ARG A 62 -4.78 10.73 -15.73
CA ARG A 62 -5.94 11.36 -16.40
C ARG A 62 -6.33 10.62 -17.67
N GLY A 63 -5.35 10.06 -18.41
CA GLY A 63 -5.57 9.30 -19.63
C GLY A 63 -6.45 8.04 -19.45
N PHE A 64 -6.45 7.44 -18.27
CA PHE A 64 -7.38 6.36 -17.93
C PHE A 64 -8.52 6.80 -16.99
N SER A 65 -8.80 8.10 -16.92
CA SER A 65 -9.86 8.72 -16.08
C SER A 65 -9.64 8.53 -14.57
N GLY A 66 -8.40 8.38 -14.14
CA GLY A 66 -8.04 8.34 -12.72
C GLY A 66 -7.95 9.76 -12.12
N GLU A 67 -8.22 9.86 -10.84
CA GLU A 67 -8.07 11.11 -10.08
C GLU A 67 -6.61 11.35 -9.70
N VAL A 68 -6.17 12.60 -9.81
CA VAL A 68 -4.80 13.04 -9.49
C VAL A 68 -4.82 14.17 -8.48
N VAL A 69 -3.97 14.05 -7.48
CA VAL A 69 -3.62 15.14 -6.57
C VAL A 69 -2.17 15.53 -6.79
N MET A 70 -1.95 16.75 -7.27
CA MET A 70 -0.59 17.29 -7.40
C MET A 70 -0.06 17.67 -6.03
N THR A 71 1.15 17.22 -5.71
CA THR A 71 1.79 17.38 -4.41
C THR A 71 3.20 17.97 -4.56
N SER A 72 3.76 18.46 -3.46
CA SER A 72 5.11 19.02 -3.43
C SER A 72 6.17 17.98 -3.89
N PRO A 73 7.19 18.41 -4.66
CA PRO A 73 8.34 17.56 -4.99
C PRO A 73 9.28 17.32 -3.79
N ASN A 74 9.11 18.07 -2.70
CA ASN A 74 10.04 18.08 -1.57
C ASN A 74 9.76 16.98 -0.52
N HIS A 75 8.76 16.14 -0.73
CA HIS A 75 8.46 15.07 0.21
C HIS A 75 9.57 14.03 0.30
N ALA A 76 10.01 13.75 1.51
CA ALA A 76 11.04 12.76 1.79
C ALA A 76 10.51 11.31 1.65
N SER A 77 9.22 11.10 1.97
CA SER A 77 8.60 9.77 1.99
C SER A 77 7.27 9.71 1.23
N GLY A 78 6.81 8.47 0.99
CA GLY A 78 5.46 8.22 0.48
C GLY A 78 4.38 8.62 1.48
N THR A 79 4.65 8.52 2.76
CA THR A 79 3.72 8.90 3.84
C THR A 79 3.54 10.42 3.89
N ASP A 80 4.61 11.22 3.75
CA ASP A 80 4.52 12.67 3.71
C ASP A 80 3.66 13.12 2.52
N ARG A 81 3.91 12.53 1.34
CA ARG A 81 3.10 12.79 0.14
C ARG A 81 1.63 12.39 0.33
N CYS A 82 1.40 11.26 0.98
CA CYS A 82 0.06 10.80 1.33
C CYS A 82 -0.65 11.78 2.27
N GLY A 83 0.08 12.35 3.24
CA GLY A 83 -0.43 13.36 4.17
C GLY A 83 -0.90 14.64 3.46
N GLU A 84 -0.09 15.19 2.54
CA GLU A 84 -0.48 16.37 1.74
C GLU A 84 -1.69 16.05 0.85
N ALA A 85 -1.66 14.92 0.15
CA ALA A 85 -2.78 14.52 -0.70
C ALA A 85 -4.07 14.34 0.10
N ALA A 86 -4.01 13.72 1.28
CA ALA A 86 -5.14 13.59 2.18
C ALA A 86 -5.69 14.96 2.61
N GLN A 87 -4.82 15.92 2.94
CA GLN A 87 -5.23 17.28 3.27
C GLN A 87 -6.02 17.94 2.14
N LEU A 88 -5.61 17.74 0.89
CA LEU A 88 -6.31 18.27 -0.30
C LEU A 88 -7.64 17.55 -0.57
N MET A 89 -7.74 16.26 -0.24
CA MET A 89 -8.96 15.46 -0.38
C MET A 89 -9.98 15.68 0.75
N GLN A 90 -9.57 16.30 1.86
CA GLN A 90 -10.42 16.72 2.99
C GLN A 90 -11.25 15.59 3.62
N PRO A 91 -10.66 14.45 4.05
CA PRO A 91 -11.36 13.48 4.90
C PRO A 91 -11.74 14.11 6.25
N ALA A 92 -12.76 13.56 6.91
CA ALA A 92 -13.02 13.87 8.32
C ALA A 92 -11.94 13.23 9.22
N ASP A 93 -11.71 13.78 10.42
CA ASP A 93 -10.65 13.33 11.33
C ASP A 93 -10.74 11.83 11.66
N ASN A 94 -11.96 11.29 11.74
CA ASN A 94 -12.21 9.88 12.00
C ASN A 94 -12.20 8.99 10.75
N ASP A 95 -12.12 9.56 9.55
CA ASP A 95 -12.00 8.78 8.32
C ASP A 95 -10.64 8.06 8.26
N VAL A 96 -10.57 7.02 7.44
CA VAL A 96 -9.38 6.18 7.28
C VAL A 96 -8.72 6.51 5.95
N VAL A 97 -7.43 6.78 5.98
CA VAL A 97 -6.60 6.98 4.79
C VAL A 97 -5.68 5.77 4.63
N ILE A 98 -5.72 5.14 3.46
CA ILE A 98 -4.85 4.01 3.11
C ILE A 98 -3.78 4.51 2.14
N ASN A 99 -2.51 4.37 2.54
CA ASN A 99 -1.33 4.62 1.73
C ASN A 99 -0.99 3.34 0.97
N ILE A 100 -1.34 3.30 -0.31
CA ILE A 100 -1.16 2.14 -1.19
C ILE A 100 0.08 2.36 -2.05
N GLN A 101 1.06 1.48 -1.92
CA GLN A 101 2.30 1.62 -2.67
C GLN A 101 2.05 1.48 -4.17
N GLY A 102 2.52 2.47 -4.97
CA GLY A 102 2.35 2.49 -6.43
C GLY A 102 3.13 1.40 -7.17
N ASP A 103 3.94 0.63 -6.45
CA ASP A 103 4.74 -0.49 -6.93
C ASP A 103 4.23 -1.87 -6.51
N GLU A 104 2.99 -1.93 -6.01
CA GLU A 104 2.29 -3.17 -5.63
C GLU A 104 1.15 -3.49 -6.62
N PRO A 105 1.44 -3.80 -7.89
CA PRO A 105 0.41 -3.98 -8.93
C PRO A 105 -0.49 -5.20 -8.72
N LEU A 106 -0.15 -6.07 -7.76
CA LEU A 106 -0.95 -7.25 -7.41
C LEU A 106 -1.83 -7.05 -6.17
N ILE A 107 -1.84 -5.84 -5.58
CA ILE A 107 -2.75 -5.53 -4.45
C ILE A 107 -4.19 -5.88 -4.82
N SER A 108 -4.97 -6.42 -3.91
CA SER A 108 -6.36 -6.75 -4.18
C SER A 108 -7.34 -6.02 -3.25
N PRO A 109 -8.61 -5.93 -3.60
CA PRO A 109 -9.65 -5.36 -2.73
C PRO A 109 -9.71 -6.04 -1.35
N LYS A 110 -9.33 -7.31 -1.25
CA LYS A 110 -9.32 -8.07 0.01
C LYS A 110 -8.38 -7.43 1.03
N GLU A 111 -7.17 -7.04 0.62
CA GLU A 111 -6.19 -6.38 1.48
C GLU A 111 -6.68 -5.00 1.92
N ILE A 112 -7.30 -4.24 1.02
CA ILE A 112 -7.90 -2.93 1.34
C ILE A 112 -9.03 -3.07 2.37
N HIS A 113 -9.92 -4.03 2.17
CA HIS A 113 -10.99 -4.36 3.10
C HIS A 113 -10.46 -4.79 4.48
N LEU A 114 -9.43 -5.63 4.50
CA LEU A 114 -8.81 -6.12 5.72
C LEU A 114 -8.21 -4.96 6.53
N LEU A 115 -7.45 -4.06 5.87
CA LEU A 115 -6.92 -2.86 6.53
C LEU A 115 -8.03 -1.97 7.09
N ALA A 116 -9.06 -1.72 6.31
CA ALA A 116 -10.18 -0.89 6.74
C ALA A 116 -10.95 -1.49 7.93
N SER A 117 -11.06 -2.83 8.01
CA SER A 117 -11.76 -3.52 9.10
C SER A 117 -11.10 -3.32 10.47
N ALA A 118 -9.77 -3.10 10.51
CA ALA A 118 -9.09 -2.84 11.78
C ALA A 118 -9.66 -1.62 12.52
N PHE A 119 -10.15 -0.64 11.78
CA PHE A 119 -10.66 0.63 12.33
C PHE A 119 -12.11 0.56 12.83
N GLU A 120 -12.74 -0.60 12.77
CA GLU A 120 -13.99 -0.88 13.50
C GLU A 120 -13.74 -0.84 15.01
N ASP A 121 -12.51 -1.14 15.44
CA ASP A 121 -12.02 -0.81 16.78
C ASP A 121 -11.58 0.66 16.83
N PRO A 122 -12.25 1.53 17.61
CA PRO A 122 -11.92 2.95 17.70
C PRO A 122 -10.54 3.22 18.30
N SER A 123 -9.94 2.26 18.98
CA SER A 123 -8.60 2.40 19.57
C SER A 123 -7.47 2.24 18.56
N VAL A 124 -7.75 1.71 17.35
CA VAL A 124 -6.75 1.53 16.30
C VAL A 124 -6.42 2.87 15.67
N GLN A 125 -5.13 3.23 15.74
CA GLN A 125 -4.56 4.46 15.20
C GLN A 125 -3.97 4.24 13.81
N ILE A 126 -3.15 3.18 13.68
CA ILE A 126 -2.43 2.80 12.47
C ILE A 126 -2.61 1.29 12.28
N ALA A 127 -2.82 0.85 11.06
CA ALA A 127 -2.86 -0.56 10.69
C ALA A 127 -1.90 -0.86 9.53
N THR A 128 -1.35 -2.08 9.51
CA THR A 128 -0.53 -2.59 8.42
C THR A 128 -0.79 -4.07 8.23
N LEU A 129 -0.24 -4.65 7.16
CA LEU A 129 -0.36 -6.07 6.85
C LEU A 129 0.92 -6.82 7.15
N VAL A 130 0.76 -8.07 7.55
CA VAL A 130 1.86 -9.01 7.74
C VAL A 130 1.50 -10.37 7.16
N ASN A 131 2.53 -11.08 6.73
CA ASN A 131 2.37 -12.42 6.17
C ASN A 131 3.30 -13.39 6.93
N PRO A 132 2.83 -14.57 7.36
CA PRO A 132 3.70 -15.59 7.92
C PRO A 132 4.82 -15.99 6.95
N PHE A 133 6.02 -16.21 7.46
CA PHE A 133 7.13 -16.71 6.63
C PHE A 133 6.87 -18.12 6.16
N ASN A 134 6.96 -18.33 4.85
CA ASN A 134 6.88 -19.65 4.20
C ASN A 134 8.24 -20.13 3.67
N ASP A 135 9.24 -19.23 3.61
CA ASP A 135 10.60 -19.53 3.11
C ASP A 135 11.64 -18.98 4.09
N GLU A 136 12.46 -19.86 4.62
CA GLU A 136 13.55 -19.53 5.55
C GLU A 136 14.60 -18.60 4.92
N LYS A 137 14.81 -18.68 3.60
CA LYS A 137 15.76 -17.81 2.90
C LYS A 137 15.40 -16.33 3.02
N LEU A 138 14.10 -16.02 2.99
CA LEU A 138 13.60 -14.66 3.14
C LEU A 138 13.81 -14.09 4.56
N LEU A 139 13.97 -14.97 5.55
CA LEU A 139 14.22 -14.55 6.93
C LEU A 139 15.53 -13.78 7.08
N HIS A 140 16.56 -14.19 6.34
CA HIS A 140 17.89 -13.56 6.38
C HIS A 140 18.09 -12.45 5.36
N ASP A 141 17.13 -12.21 4.47
CA ASP A 141 17.19 -11.09 3.51
C ASP A 141 16.89 -9.77 4.23
N PRO A 142 17.83 -8.80 4.29
CA PRO A 142 17.62 -7.51 4.93
C PRO A 142 16.61 -6.61 4.20
N ASN A 143 16.27 -6.92 2.94
CA ASN A 143 15.23 -6.21 2.20
C ASN A 143 13.82 -6.65 2.61
N VAL A 144 13.68 -7.83 3.18
CA VAL A 144 12.43 -8.33 3.75
C VAL A 144 12.36 -7.91 5.22
N VAL A 145 11.48 -6.99 5.56
CA VAL A 145 11.31 -6.49 6.93
C VAL A 145 10.57 -7.52 7.78
N LYS A 146 11.12 -7.85 8.94
CA LYS A 146 10.51 -8.75 9.94
C LYS A 146 9.71 -7.96 10.96
N VAL A 147 8.64 -8.57 11.46
CA VAL A 147 7.73 -7.96 12.43
C VAL A 147 7.52 -8.89 13.62
N VAL A 148 7.65 -8.35 14.82
CA VAL A 148 7.19 -9.00 16.04
C VAL A 148 5.91 -8.32 16.51
N LYS A 149 4.87 -9.09 16.75
CA LYS A 149 3.59 -8.60 17.26
C LYS A 149 3.11 -9.36 18.49
N ALA A 150 2.34 -8.68 19.31
CA ALA A 150 1.63 -9.29 20.44
C ALA A 150 0.44 -10.13 19.95
N LYS A 151 -0.11 -10.96 20.83
CA LYS A 151 -1.27 -11.82 20.52
C LYS A 151 -2.52 -11.05 20.05
N ASN A 152 -2.67 -9.81 20.50
CA ASN A 152 -3.75 -8.91 20.09
C ASN A 152 -3.49 -8.15 18.78
N GLY A 153 -2.43 -8.49 18.05
CA GLY A 153 -2.05 -7.84 16.79
C GLY A 153 -1.21 -6.58 16.93
N LYS A 154 -1.02 -6.03 18.14
CA LYS A 154 -0.17 -4.84 18.35
C LYS A 154 1.28 -5.16 17.97
N VAL A 155 1.87 -4.35 17.11
CA VAL A 155 3.29 -4.47 16.74
C VAL A 155 4.15 -4.10 17.94
N LEU A 156 5.19 -4.91 18.17
CA LEU A 156 6.21 -4.67 19.19
C LEU A 156 7.47 -4.05 18.57
N TYR A 157 7.89 -4.53 17.39
CA TYR A 157 9.05 -3.99 16.68
C TYR A 157 9.09 -4.45 15.22
N PHE A 158 9.80 -3.68 14.38
CA PHE A 158 10.19 -4.04 13.02
C PHE A 158 11.70 -4.08 12.91
N SER A 159 12.26 -5.03 12.16
CA SER A 159 13.71 -5.09 11.93
C SER A 159 14.04 -5.70 10.56
N ARG A 160 15.18 -5.28 10.02
CA ARG A 160 15.80 -5.95 8.87
C ARG A 160 16.48 -7.25 9.27
N LEU A 161 16.90 -7.39 10.53
CA LEU A 161 17.42 -8.63 11.08
C LEU A 161 16.32 -9.63 11.41
N PRO A 162 16.64 -10.95 11.45
CA PRO A 162 15.70 -11.96 11.94
C PRO A 162 15.31 -11.68 13.41
N ILE A 163 14.03 -11.42 13.65
CA ILE A 163 13.45 -11.27 14.98
C ILE A 163 12.14 -12.08 15.07
N PRO A 164 11.85 -12.73 16.23
CA PRO A 164 12.66 -12.84 17.44
C PRO A 164 13.92 -13.71 17.25
N TYR A 165 14.95 -13.50 18.07
CA TYR A 165 16.13 -14.35 18.05
C TYR A 165 15.81 -15.77 18.57
N LEU A 166 16.24 -16.79 17.84
CA LEU A 166 16.09 -18.19 18.22
C LEU A 166 17.32 -18.65 18.98
N ARG A 167 17.22 -18.72 20.31
CA ARG A 167 18.36 -19.04 21.18
C ARG A 167 18.94 -20.46 20.95
N ASP A 168 18.08 -21.43 20.72
CA ASP A 168 18.47 -22.85 20.76
C ASP A 168 18.56 -23.48 19.34
N GLY A 169 18.65 -22.65 18.29
CA GLY A 169 18.71 -23.12 16.90
C GLY A 169 17.45 -23.88 16.46
N ALA A 170 16.34 -23.65 17.16
CA ALA A 170 15.07 -24.26 16.82
C ALA A 170 14.63 -23.84 15.40
N THR A 171 13.89 -24.72 14.72
CA THR A 171 13.22 -24.40 13.46
C THR A 171 12.45 -23.09 13.60
N PRO A 172 12.51 -22.18 12.61
CA PRO A 172 11.78 -20.91 12.67
C PRO A 172 10.34 -21.16 13.14
N PRO A 173 9.89 -20.50 14.21
CA PRO A 173 8.54 -20.71 14.69
C PRO A 173 7.56 -20.24 13.62
N LYS A 174 6.36 -20.82 13.61
CA LYS A 174 5.23 -20.37 12.81
C LYS A 174 4.85 -18.87 13.03
N ASN A 175 5.61 -18.15 13.85
CA ASN A 175 5.37 -16.79 14.33
C ASN A 175 6.35 -15.75 13.76
N TYR A 176 7.12 -16.08 12.73
CA TYR A 176 7.85 -15.07 11.97
C TYR A 176 6.92 -14.46 10.94
N TYR A 177 6.89 -13.13 10.93
CA TYR A 177 6.07 -12.37 10.00
C TYR A 177 6.95 -11.45 9.16
N ARG A 178 6.72 -11.44 7.84
CA ARG A 178 7.20 -10.38 6.97
C ARG A 178 6.19 -9.24 6.98
N HIS A 179 6.67 -8.03 6.97
CA HIS A 179 5.88 -6.83 6.79
C HIS A 179 5.48 -6.65 5.33
N ILE A 180 4.24 -6.24 5.09
CA ILE A 180 3.73 -5.76 3.80
C ILE A 180 3.58 -4.25 3.92
N GLY A 181 4.29 -3.48 3.07
CA GLY A 181 4.48 -2.03 3.17
C GLY A 181 3.25 -1.17 2.92
N ILE A 182 2.05 -1.67 3.17
CA ILE A 182 0.80 -0.94 3.01
C ILE A 182 0.29 -0.54 4.38
N TYR A 183 -0.09 0.74 4.52
CA TYR A 183 -0.55 1.29 5.78
C TYR A 183 -1.90 1.96 5.67
N ALA A 184 -2.68 1.87 6.73
CA ALA A 184 -3.89 2.65 6.93
C ALA A 184 -3.79 3.45 8.24
N TYR A 185 -4.37 4.64 8.25
CA TYR A 185 -4.30 5.57 9.37
C TYR A 185 -5.66 6.19 9.63
N ARG A 186 -6.01 6.50 10.89
CA ARG A 186 -6.96 7.58 11.15
C ARG A 186 -6.40 8.86 10.56
N TYR A 187 -7.22 9.64 9.87
CA TYR A 187 -6.72 10.87 9.23
C TYR A 187 -6.10 11.84 10.23
N GLN A 188 -6.69 11.97 11.42
CA GLN A 188 -6.08 12.76 12.50
C GLN A 188 -4.66 12.28 12.82
N VAL A 189 -4.45 10.97 12.96
CA VAL A 189 -3.13 10.40 13.24
C VAL A 189 -2.16 10.63 12.10
N LEU A 190 -2.61 10.51 10.84
CA LEU A 190 -1.76 10.82 9.67
C LEU A 190 -1.25 12.27 9.72
N LYS A 191 -2.12 13.23 10.05
CA LYS A 191 -1.72 14.65 10.20
C LYS A 191 -0.62 14.84 11.26
N GLU A 192 -0.64 14.06 12.32
CA GLU A 192 0.33 14.14 13.40
C GLU A 192 1.66 13.50 13.03
N ILE A 193 1.63 12.26 12.51
CA ILE A 193 2.85 11.49 12.23
C ILE A 193 3.72 12.08 11.12
N VAL A 194 3.13 12.77 10.13
CA VAL A 194 3.90 13.45 9.08
C VAL A 194 4.65 14.70 9.58
N GLN A 195 4.34 15.18 10.78
CA GLN A 195 5.05 16.30 11.43
C GLN A 195 6.20 15.82 12.33
N LEU A 196 6.33 14.53 12.56
CA LEU A 196 7.37 13.99 13.44
C LEU A 196 8.75 14.10 12.78
N PRO A 197 9.77 14.55 13.52
CA PRO A 197 11.14 14.50 13.04
C PRO A 197 11.61 13.05 12.90
N THR A 198 12.55 12.82 11.99
CA THR A 198 13.21 11.52 11.83
C THR A 198 13.82 11.05 13.15
N SER A 199 13.59 9.79 13.51
CA SER A 199 13.98 9.21 14.80
C SER A 199 15.25 8.36 14.72
N GLU A 200 15.81 7.97 15.88
CA GLU A 200 17.05 7.20 15.94
C GLU A 200 16.87 5.78 15.41
N LEU A 201 15.79 5.08 15.76
CA LEU A 201 15.53 3.73 15.27
C LEU A 201 15.22 3.73 13.76
N GLU A 202 14.45 4.73 13.30
CA GLU A 202 14.23 4.92 11.86
C GLU A 202 15.55 5.08 11.11
N ASN A 203 16.46 5.92 11.62
CA ASN A 203 17.76 6.15 11.00
C ASN A 203 18.62 4.88 10.99
N SER A 204 18.56 4.07 12.04
CA SER A 204 19.33 2.85 12.18
C SER A 204 18.86 1.76 11.21
N GLU A 205 17.57 1.48 11.18
CA GLU A 205 16.96 0.41 10.37
C GLU A 205 16.54 0.90 8.97
N LYS A 206 16.49 2.23 8.74
CA LYS A 206 15.87 2.84 7.54
C LYS A 206 14.43 2.36 7.33
N LEU A 207 13.67 2.39 8.42
CA LEU A 207 12.28 1.98 8.51
C LEU A 207 11.44 3.11 9.13
N GLU A 208 10.68 3.84 8.32
CA GLU A 208 9.89 5.01 8.72
C GLU A 208 8.93 4.71 9.88
N GLN A 209 8.32 3.54 9.88
CA GLN A 209 7.33 3.14 10.91
C GLN A 209 7.92 3.03 12.33
N LEU A 210 9.24 2.94 12.46
CA LEU A 210 9.90 2.98 13.78
C LEU A 210 9.80 4.36 14.40
N ARG A 211 9.78 5.45 13.62
CA ARG A 211 9.51 6.81 14.08
C ARG A 211 8.19 6.87 14.86
N TRP A 212 7.16 6.25 14.32
CA TRP A 212 5.84 6.25 14.97
C TRP A 212 5.84 5.47 16.27
N LEU A 213 6.49 4.29 16.32
CA LEU A 213 6.62 3.49 17.55
C LEU A 213 7.41 4.22 18.61
N GLU A 214 8.53 4.89 18.27
CA GLU A 214 9.33 5.67 19.21
C GLU A 214 8.55 6.85 19.81
N ASN A 215 7.60 7.42 19.05
CA ASN A 215 6.73 8.49 19.52
C ASN A 215 5.42 8.00 20.19
N GLY A 216 5.33 6.70 20.50
CA GLY A 216 4.25 6.12 21.29
C GLY A 216 2.97 5.78 20.53
N TYR A 217 2.96 5.92 19.18
CA TYR A 217 1.84 5.45 18.37
C TYR A 217 1.76 3.94 18.37
N THR A 218 0.54 3.42 18.26
CA THR A 218 0.30 1.97 18.18
C THR A 218 0.01 1.56 16.75
N ILE A 219 0.65 0.48 16.30
CA ILE A 219 0.43 -0.11 14.99
C ILE A 219 -0.23 -1.48 15.19
N CYS A 220 -1.37 -1.71 14.54
CA CYS A 220 -2.04 -3.01 14.48
C CYS A 220 -1.60 -3.75 13.22
N ALA A 221 -1.03 -4.95 13.37
CA ALA A 221 -0.64 -5.80 12.25
C ALA A 221 -1.69 -6.90 12.02
N LEU A 222 -2.27 -6.92 10.82
CA LEU A 222 -3.27 -7.89 10.39
C LEU A 222 -2.60 -8.96 9.51
N GLU A 223 -2.90 -10.21 9.78
CA GLU A 223 -2.38 -11.32 8.96
C GLU A 223 -3.16 -11.42 7.65
N CYS A 224 -2.43 -11.61 6.55
CA CYS A 224 -3.00 -11.82 5.22
C CYS A 224 -2.23 -12.90 4.46
N ASP A 225 -2.84 -13.41 3.39
CA ASP A 225 -2.23 -14.39 2.48
C ASP A 225 -1.58 -13.72 1.25
N TYR A 226 -1.40 -12.38 1.30
CA TYR A 226 -0.90 -11.61 0.18
C TYR A 226 0.48 -12.08 -0.27
N GLN A 227 0.58 -12.55 -1.51
CA GLN A 227 1.82 -13.02 -2.14
C GLN A 227 2.34 -12.01 -3.17
N GLY A 228 1.96 -10.75 -3.04
CA GLY A 228 2.39 -9.69 -3.96
C GLY A 228 3.91 -9.56 -4.03
N ILE A 229 4.37 -9.23 -5.22
CA ILE A 229 5.77 -8.90 -5.52
C ILE A 229 5.79 -7.39 -5.74
N GLY A 230 6.39 -6.66 -4.80
CA GLY A 230 6.71 -5.26 -5.02
C GLY A 230 7.75 -5.13 -6.14
N VAL A 231 7.49 -4.22 -7.07
CA VAL A 231 8.42 -3.97 -8.19
C VAL A 231 9.41 -2.89 -7.77
N ASP A 232 10.61 -3.28 -7.41
CA ASP A 232 11.67 -2.35 -7.02
C ASP A 232 12.73 -2.17 -8.10
N THR A 233 12.90 -3.15 -8.96
CA THR A 233 13.92 -3.20 -10.01
C THR A 233 13.30 -3.59 -11.36
N PRO A 234 13.99 -3.33 -12.49
CA PRO A 234 13.57 -3.85 -13.80
C PRO A 234 13.44 -5.38 -13.83
N GLU A 235 14.26 -6.10 -13.07
CA GLU A 235 14.22 -7.55 -12.96
C GLU A 235 12.92 -8.04 -12.28
N ASP A 236 12.42 -7.31 -11.30
CA ASP A 236 11.12 -7.62 -10.67
C ASP A 236 9.96 -7.40 -11.64
N LEU A 237 10.07 -6.36 -12.48
CA LEU A 237 9.10 -6.12 -13.55
C LEU A 237 9.06 -7.28 -14.56
N GLU A 238 10.22 -7.81 -14.96
CA GLU A 238 10.28 -8.95 -15.88
C GLU A 238 9.68 -10.22 -15.25
N LYS A 239 9.92 -10.46 -13.97
CA LYS A 239 9.27 -11.57 -13.25
C LYS A 239 7.73 -11.46 -13.31
N LEU A 240 7.18 -10.25 -13.11
CA LEU A 240 5.74 -10.01 -13.22
C LEU A 240 5.21 -10.22 -14.63
N ARG A 241 5.95 -9.80 -15.65
CA ARG A 241 5.58 -10.02 -17.07
C ARG A 241 5.55 -11.50 -17.45
N MET A 242 6.40 -12.31 -16.81
CA MET A 242 6.44 -13.76 -17.02
C MET A 242 5.34 -14.52 -16.26
N MET A 243 4.70 -13.87 -15.26
CA MET A 243 3.54 -14.45 -14.60
C MET A 243 2.37 -14.38 -15.59
N ASN A 244 1.84 -15.53 -15.99
CA ASN A 244 0.75 -15.69 -16.95
C ASN A 244 -0.39 -14.70 -16.73
N ASP A 245 -0.99 -14.23 -17.82
CA ASP A 245 -2.18 -13.37 -17.84
C ASP A 245 -3.33 -13.91 -16.96
N GLU A 246 -3.44 -15.21 -16.78
CA GLU A 246 -4.37 -15.84 -15.84
C GLU A 246 -4.20 -15.35 -14.39
N TYR A 247 -2.98 -15.18 -13.90
CA TYR A 247 -2.74 -14.68 -12.54
C TYR A 247 -3.08 -13.19 -12.41
N MET A 248 -2.89 -12.44 -13.49
CA MET A 248 -3.24 -11.02 -13.56
C MET A 248 -4.76 -10.82 -13.74
N CYS A 249 -5.45 -11.75 -14.39
CA CYS A 249 -6.90 -11.70 -14.68
C CYS A 249 -7.77 -12.39 -13.62
N LEU A 250 -7.25 -13.33 -12.84
CA LEU A 250 -7.99 -14.08 -11.81
C LEU A 250 -8.36 -13.25 -10.56
N LEU A 251 -7.87 -12.02 -10.47
CA LEU A 251 -8.32 -11.08 -9.44
C LEU A 251 -9.51 -10.29 -10.02
N PRO A 252 -10.71 -10.35 -9.42
CA PRO A 252 -11.92 -9.79 -10.00
C PRO A 252 -11.78 -8.29 -10.22
N ILE A 253 -11.73 -7.89 -11.49
CA ILE A 253 -12.02 -6.50 -11.89
C ILE A 253 -13.54 -6.41 -11.87
N ALA A 254 -14.09 -5.56 -11.01
CA ALA A 254 -15.54 -5.29 -11.03
C ALA A 254 -15.93 -4.83 -12.44
N ASN A 255 -16.95 -5.50 -13.01
CA ASN A 255 -17.47 -5.28 -14.35
C ASN A 255 -17.63 -3.79 -14.65
N SER A 256 -16.84 -3.26 -15.58
CA SER A 256 -17.19 -2.06 -16.31
C SER A 256 -18.44 -2.38 -17.12
N GLN A 257 -19.58 -1.81 -16.74
CA GLN A 257 -20.80 -1.88 -17.53
C GLN A 257 -20.50 -1.38 -18.94
N GLN A 258 -20.53 -2.26 -19.92
CA GLN A 258 -20.62 -1.87 -21.31
C GLN A 258 -21.94 -1.11 -21.53
N PRO A 259 -21.94 0.02 -22.22
CA PRO A 259 -23.18 0.68 -22.58
C PRO A 259 -23.95 -0.26 -23.53
N THR A 260 -25.14 -0.66 -23.12
CA THR A 260 -26.07 -1.41 -23.95
C THR A 260 -26.49 -0.55 -25.16
N ALA A 261 -25.90 -0.82 -26.30
CA ALA A 261 -26.40 -0.35 -27.58
C ALA A 261 -27.66 -1.19 -27.94
N ASN A 262 -28.84 -0.68 -27.65
CA ASN A 262 -30.06 -1.18 -28.25
C ASN A 262 -31.03 -0.01 -28.47
N SER A 263 -30.97 0.54 -29.67
CA SER A 263 -32.09 1.24 -30.29
C SER A 263 -32.12 0.87 -31.77
N GLN A 264 -32.88 -0.17 -32.12
CA GLN A 264 -33.36 -0.35 -33.49
C GLN A 264 -34.57 0.58 -33.71
N PRO A 265 -34.63 1.33 -34.81
CA PRO A 265 -35.84 2.06 -35.19
C PRO A 265 -36.85 1.15 -35.83
N SER A 266 -38.07 1.20 -35.32
CA SER A 266 -39.28 0.65 -36.00
C SER A 266 -39.49 1.39 -37.33
N LYS A 267 -39.62 0.64 -38.40
CA LYS A 267 -40.13 1.13 -39.71
C LYS A 267 -41.64 0.89 -39.82
N PRO A 268 -42.30 1.68 -40.67
CA PRO A 268 -43.72 1.98 -40.66
C PRO A 268 -44.66 0.87 -41.06
#